data_a732b8e5f0f20212d7aac300303c087c
#
_entry.id   a732b8e5f0f20212d7aac300303c087c
#
_cell.length_a   1.000
_cell.length_b   1.000
_cell.length_c   1.000
_cell.angle_alpha   90.00
_cell.angle_beta   90.00
_cell.angle_gamma   90.00
#
_symmetry.space_group_name_H-M   'P 1'
#
loop_
_entity.id
_entity.type
_entity.pdbx_description
1 polymer ?
#
loop_
_entity_poly.entity_id
_entity_poly.type
_entity_poly.pdbx_seq_one_letter_code
_entity_poly.pdbx_strand_id
1 'polypeptide(L)'
;MLLPVAAAAAPEGACDGVTVGAADTAAYFPLLRGRRVAVLANQTSRVGDEHLVDLLHRSGVRLTAIFSPEHGFRGTADAGEHVASSVDERTGVPIRSLYDGRTRRPSDEAMRSFDVLLVDMQDVGLRFYTYYISMLRMMDACADFGRAVVVLDRPNPNGSYIDGPVLDMKYKSGVGALPIPVVHGPVSYTHLRAHETG
;
A
#
# COMPACT_ATOMS: atom_id res chain seq x y z
N MET A 1 2.57 1.43 22.35
CA MET A 1 3.91 0.84 22.17
C MET A 1 4.05 0.47 20.71
N LEU A 2 4.56 1.40 19.90
CA LEU A 2 4.75 1.25 18.45
C LEU A 2 5.90 0.25 18.23
N LEU A 3 5.64 -0.80 17.46
CA LEU A 3 6.68 -1.71 17.01
C LEU A 3 7.49 -0.99 15.91
N PRO A 4 8.82 -1.09 15.91
CA PRO A 4 9.64 -0.44 14.91
C PRO A 4 9.33 -1.02 13.51
N VAL A 5 9.15 -0.14 12.54
CA VAL A 5 9.17 -0.50 11.12
C VAL A 5 10.59 -0.97 10.81
N ALA A 6 10.78 -2.26 10.66
CA ALA A 6 12.05 -2.82 10.24
C ALA A 6 12.24 -2.55 8.74
N ALA A 7 13.14 -1.62 8.41
CA ALA A 7 13.70 -1.55 7.07
C ALA A 7 14.68 -2.73 6.91
N ALA A 8 14.31 -3.74 6.14
CA ALA A 8 15.24 -4.79 5.77
C ALA A 8 16.26 -4.22 4.78
N ALA A 9 17.53 -4.35 5.09
CA ALA A 9 18.63 -4.04 4.18
C ALA A 9 18.58 -5.03 2.99
N ALA A 10 18.80 -4.51 1.78
CA ALA A 10 18.92 -5.34 0.59
C ALA A 10 20.12 -6.29 0.72
N PRO A 11 20.04 -7.53 0.17
CA PRO A 11 21.18 -8.44 0.19
C PRO A 11 22.33 -7.86 -0.65
N GLU A 12 23.52 -7.81 -0.07
CA GLU A 12 24.75 -7.46 -0.78
C GLU A 12 25.04 -8.56 -1.82
N GLY A 13 25.02 -8.20 -3.11
CA GLY A 13 25.52 -9.08 -4.15
C GLY A 13 24.74 -9.19 -5.46
N ALA A 14 23.69 -8.42 -5.72
CA ALA A 14 23.03 -8.40 -7.03
C ALA A 14 23.48 -7.18 -7.84
N CYS A 15 24.47 -7.34 -8.68
CA CYS A 15 24.68 -6.46 -9.83
C CYS A 15 23.54 -6.69 -10.83
N ASP A 16 22.96 -5.60 -11.37
CA ASP A 16 22.09 -5.52 -12.54
C ASP A 16 20.57 -5.71 -12.39
N GLY A 17 19.96 -5.41 -11.24
CA GLY A 17 18.50 -5.31 -11.20
C GLY A 17 17.95 -4.82 -9.87
N VAL A 18 17.10 -3.81 -9.90
CA VAL A 18 16.37 -3.37 -8.71
C VAL A 18 15.34 -4.45 -8.34
N THR A 19 15.49 -5.04 -7.15
CA THR A 19 14.52 -6.01 -6.62
C THR A 19 13.38 -5.28 -5.94
N VAL A 20 12.13 -5.53 -6.36
CA VAL A 20 10.94 -4.99 -5.68
C VAL A 20 10.77 -5.67 -4.32
N GLY A 21 10.33 -4.92 -3.29
CA GLY A 21 10.17 -5.46 -1.94
C GLY A 21 9.27 -6.69 -1.88
N ALA A 22 8.28 -6.80 -2.76
CA ALA A 22 7.41 -7.97 -2.86
C ALA A 22 8.14 -9.27 -3.27
N ALA A 23 9.28 -9.18 -3.96
CA ALA A 23 10.08 -10.34 -4.35
C ALA A 23 10.98 -10.87 -3.22
N ASP A 24 11.31 -10.03 -2.23
CA ASP A 24 12.08 -10.46 -1.06
C ASP A 24 11.18 -11.11 0.00
N THR A 25 10.63 -12.26 -0.33
CA THR A 25 9.75 -13.02 0.55
C THR A 25 10.42 -13.45 1.86
N ALA A 26 11.74 -13.62 1.84
CA ALA A 26 12.50 -14.00 3.03
C ALA A 26 12.45 -12.90 4.11
N ALA A 27 12.39 -11.64 3.71
CA ALA A 27 12.34 -10.51 4.64
C ALA A 27 10.97 -10.37 5.32
N TYR A 28 9.85 -10.53 4.60
CA TYR A 28 8.53 -10.20 5.16
C TYR A 28 7.68 -11.41 5.55
N PHE A 29 7.84 -12.61 4.97
CA PHE A 29 7.07 -13.80 5.36
C PHE A 29 7.17 -14.15 6.84
N PRO A 30 8.35 -14.04 7.51
CA PRO A 30 8.43 -14.23 8.94
C PRO A 30 7.52 -13.30 9.75
N LEU A 31 7.29 -12.07 9.27
CA LEU A 31 6.43 -11.07 9.91
C LEU A 31 4.93 -11.43 9.80
N LEU A 32 4.56 -12.26 8.81
CA LEU A 32 3.18 -12.67 8.55
C LEU A 32 2.79 -13.99 9.25
N ARG A 33 3.79 -14.73 9.75
CA ARG A 33 3.58 -16.08 10.28
C ARG A 33 2.60 -16.08 11.47
N GLY A 34 1.53 -16.88 11.34
CA GLY A 34 0.51 -17.04 12.37
C GLY A 34 -0.45 -15.85 12.52
N ARG A 35 -0.32 -14.82 11.69
CA ARG A 35 -1.16 -13.61 11.73
C ARG A 35 -2.25 -13.64 10.66
N ARG A 36 -3.34 -12.93 10.93
CA ARG A 36 -4.35 -12.60 9.92
C ARG A 36 -3.81 -11.43 9.11
N VAL A 37 -3.74 -11.57 7.81
CA VAL A 37 -3.11 -10.60 6.90
C VAL A 37 -4.16 -9.97 6.00
N ALA A 38 -4.18 -8.66 5.96
CA ALA A 38 -4.85 -7.89 4.90
C ALA A 38 -3.82 -7.33 3.93
N VAL A 39 -4.20 -7.14 2.68
CA VAL A 39 -3.33 -6.59 1.64
C VAL A 39 -3.96 -5.34 1.05
N LEU A 40 -3.22 -4.24 0.99
CA LEU A 40 -3.55 -3.08 0.15
C LEU A 40 -2.77 -3.21 -1.15
N ALA A 41 -3.48 -3.50 -2.23
CA ALA A 41 -2.88 -3.87 -3.51
C ALA A 41 -3.73 -3.43 -4.70
N ASN A 42 -3.08 -3.32 -5.86
CA ASN A 42 -3.73 -3.07 -7.14
C ASN A 42 -3.09 -3.93 -8.25
N GLN A 43 -3.39 -3.66 -9.52
CA GLN A 43 -2.87 -4.40 -10.67
C GLN A 43 -1.34 -4.37 -10.79
N THR A 44 -0.66 -3.42 -10.15
CA THR A 44 0.81 -3.30 -10.18
C THR A 44 1.50 -4.21 -9.15
N SER A 45 0.74 -4.79 -8.22
CA SER A 45 1.24 -5.63 -7.12
C SER A 45 1.66 -7.01 -7.63
N ARG A 46 2.80 -7.07 -8.32
CA ARG A 46 3.26 -8.29 -9.00
C ARG A 46 4.69 -8.65 -8.61
N VAL A 47 4.95 -9.96 -8.59
CA VAL A 47 6.28 -10.56 -8.47
C VAL A 47 6.49 -11.40 -9.73
N GLY A 48 7.28 -10.90 -10.67
CA GLY A 48 7.31 -11.44 -12.03
C GLY A 48 5.92 -11.39 -12.66
N ASP A 49 5.45 -12.53 -13.15
CA ASP A 49 4.14 -12.66 -13.80
C ASP A 49 2.99 -13.00 -12.82
N GLU A 50 3.29 -13.21 -11.55
CA GLU A 50 2.31 -13.58 -10.53
C GLU A 50 1.84 -12.35 -9.73
N HIS A 51 0.54 -12.23 -9.46
CA HIS A 51 0.04 -11.20 -8.56
C HIS A 51 0.38 -11.55 -7.10
N LEU A 52 0.80 -10.57 -6.29
CA LEU A 52 1.22 -10.76 -4.90
C LEU A 52 0.17 -11.54 -4.07
N VAL A 53 -1.11 -11.26 -4.25
CA VAL A 53 -2.18 -11.97 -3.50
C VAL A 53 -2.22 -13.45 -3.87
N ASP A 54 -2.00 -13.80 -5.14
CA ASP A 54 -1.95 -15.20 -5.58
C ASP A 54 -0.73 -15.91 -4.96
N LEU A 55 0.44 -15.23 -4.94
CA LEU A 55 1.66 -15.71 -4.29
C LEU A 55 1.45 -15.98 -2.79
N LEU A 56 0.86 -15.03 -2.07
CA LEU A 56 0.60 -15.14 -0.63
C LEU A 56 -0.39 -16.27 -0.34
N HIS A 57 -1.47 -16.36 -1.11
CA HIS A 57 -2.48 -17.42 -0.98
C HIS A 57 -1.86 -18.81 -1.19
N ARG A 58 -1.13 -18.99 -2.28
CA ARG A 58 -0.42 -20.24 -2.60
C ARG A 58 0.61 -20.63 -1.53
N SER A 59 1.23 -19.63 -0.89
CA SER A 59 2.21 -19.83 0.18
C SER A 59 1.58 -20.10 1.56
N GLY A 60 0.25 -20.23 1.64
CA GLY A 60 -0.46 -20.54 2.88
C GLY A 60 -0.56 -19.37 3.87
N VAL A 61 -0.34 -18.12 3.43
CA VAL A 61 -0.58 -16.94 4.27
C VAL A 61 -2.08 -16.79 4.53
N ARG A 62 -2.46 -16.57 5.79
CA ARG A 62 -3.86 -16.38 6.19
C ARG A 62 -4.38 -15.01 5.75
N LEU A 63 -4.79 -14.91 4.50
CA LEU A 63 -5.40 -13.70 3.95
C LEU A 63 -6.84 -13.55 4.44
N THR A 64 -7.21 -12.37 4.94
CA THR A 64 -8.56 -12.08 5.47
C THR A 64 -9.27 -10.96 4.74
N ALA A 65 -8.55 -10.07 4.09
CA ALA A 65 -9.11 -9.00 3.27
C ALA A 65 -8.11 -8.50 2.23
N ILE A 66 -8.64 -8.04 1.11
CA ILE A 66 -7.91 -7.26 0.11
C ILE A 66 -8.54 -5.87 0.09
N PHE A 67 -7.75 -4.84 0.38
CA PHE A 67 -8.17 -3.46 0.20
C PHE A 67 -7.75 -3.01 -1.19
N SER A 68 -8.71 -2.50 -1.95
CA SER A 68 -8.50 -2.03 -3.30
C SER A 68 -8.58 -0.50 -3.35
N PRO A 69 -7.55 0.18 -3.87
CA PRO A 69 -7.62 1.60 -4.18
C PRO A 69 -8.51 1.85 -5.41
N GLU A 70 -8.52 3.07 -5.91
CA GLU A 70 -9.16 3.46 -7.17
C GLU A 70 -8.69 2.53 -8.32
N HIS A 71 -9.55 2.27 -9.30
CA HIS A 71 -9.35 1.35 -10.45
C HIS A 71 -9.37 -0.15 -10.14
N GLY A 72 -9.70 -0.53 -8.91
CA GLY A 72 -9.87 -1.94 -8.55
C GLY A 72 -8.57 -2.70 -8.32
N PHE A 73 -8.74 -3.89 -7.78
CA PHE A 73 -7.63 -4.75 -7.34
C PHE A 73 -6.86 -5.40 -8.50
N ARG A 74 -7.56 -5.85 -9.56
CA ARG A 74 -6.94 -6.50 -10.73
C ARG A 74 -6.94 -5.62 -11.99
N GLY A 75 -7.31 -4.32 -11.86
CA GLY A 75 -7.29 -3.37 -12.97
C GLY A 75 -8.42 -3.55 -13.98
N THR A 76 -9.52 -4.17 -13.59
CA THR A 76 -10.68 -4.44 -14.46
C THR A 76 -11.81 -3.42 -14.31
N ALA A 77 -11.70 -2.48 -13.37
CA ALA A 77 -12.69 -1.44 -13.14
C ALA A 77 -12.27 -0.11 -13.77
N ASP A 78 -13.22 0.60 -14.37
CA ASP A 78 -13.03 1.93 -14.94
C ASP A 78 -12.82 3.00 -13.84
N ALA A 79 -12.22 4.14 -14.22
CA ALA A 79 -11.98 5.25 -13.31
C ALA A 79 -13.31 5.78 -12.73
N GLY A 80 -13.44 5.75 -11.38
CA GLY A 80 -14.63 6.22 -10.69
C GLY A 80 -15.77 5.19 -10.59
N GLU A 81 -15.60 3.97 -11.10
CA GLU A 81 -16.56 2.91 -10.92
C GLU A 81 -16.61 2.47 -9.45
N HIS A 82 -17.82 2.44 -8.89
CA HIS A 82 -18.04 1.94 -7.54
C HIS A 82 -17.84 0.42 -7.50
N VAL A 83 -16.64 0.01 -7.12
CA VAL A 83 -16.37 -1.41 -6.87
C VAL A 83 -17.06 -1.79 -5.57
N ALA A 84 -18.25 -2.40 -5.68
CA ALA A 84 -18.91 -2.99 -4.53
C ALA A 84 -17.99 -4.03 -3.87
N SER A 85 -18.13 -4.22 -2.55
CA SER A 85 -17.42 -5.29 -1.84
C SER A 85 -17.73 -6.62 -2.56
N SER A 86 -16.70 -7.27 -3.03
CA SER A 86 -16.74 -8.51 -3.80
C SER A 86 -15.78 -9.53 -3.18
N VAL A 87 -15.73 -10.71 -3.75
CA VAL A 87 -14.78 -11.75 -3.37
C VAL A 87 -13.86 -12.00 -4.56
N ASP A 88 -12.57 -12.07 -4.32
CA ASP A 88 -11.62 -12.45 -5.36
C ASP A 88 -11.86 -13.91 -5.78
N GLU A 89 -12.22 -14.12 -7.04
CA GLU A 89 -12.62 -15.44 -7.57
C GLU A 89 -11.50 -16.48 -7.48
N ARG A 90 -10.24 -16.06 -7.50
CA ARG A 90 -9.08 -16.96 -7.45
C ARG A 90 -8.76 -17.45 -6.04
N THR A 91 -8.89 -16.57 -5.05
CA THR A 91 -8.45 -16.86 -3.69
C THR A 91 -9.58 -17.00 -2.68
N GLY A 92 -10.80 -16.58 -3.05
CA GLY A 92 -11.94 -16.54 -2.14
C GLY A 92 -11.85 -15.44 -1.07
N VAL A 93 -10.85 -14.56 -1.16
CA VAL A 93 -10.62 -13.49 -0.16
C VAL A 93 -11.55 -12.31 -0.42
N PRO A 94 -12.22 -11.75 0.61
CA PRO A 94 -13.06 -10.57 0.45
C PRO A 94 -12.27 -9.35 -0.04
N ILE A 95 -12.77 -8.67 -1.08
CA ILE A 95 -12.26 -7.39 -1.58
C ILE A 95 -13.07 -6.28 -0.93
N ARG A 96 -12.39 -5.29 -0.37
CA ARG A 96 -12.97 -4.10 0.26
C ARG A 96 -12.49 -2.87 -0.50
N SER A 97 -13.40 -2.18 -1.17
CA SER A 97 -13.05 -0.93 -1.85
C SER A 97 -12.80 0.18 -0.83
N LEU A 98 -11.76 0.97 -1.04
CA LEU A 98 -11.53 2.23 -0.31
C LEU A 98 -12.27 3.42 -0.97
N TYR A 99 -13.00 3.17 -2.06
CA TYR A 99 -13.74 4.15 -2.85
C TYR A 99 -15.20 3.73 -3.02
N ASP A 100 -15.93 3.61 -1.89
CA ASP A 100 -17.36 3.26 -1.88
C ASP A 100 -18.29 4.48 -2.07
N GLY A 101 -17.72 5.66 -2.33
CA GLY A 101 -18.46 6.92 -2.51
C GLY A 101 -19.01 7.54 -1.21
N ARG A 102 -18.96 6.83 -0.10
CA ARG A 102 -19.51 7.29 1.21
C ARG A 102 -18.41 7.65 2.20
N THR A 103 -17.47 6.76 2.40
CA THR A 103 -16.34 6.97 3.29
C THR A 103 -15.05 6.63 2.56
N ARG A 104 -13.98 7.35 2.88
CA ARG A 104 -12.64 7.02 2.38
C ARG A 104 -11.81 6.30 3.45
N ARG A 105 -12.49 5.76 4.46
CA ARG A 105 -11.92 5.01 5.58
C ARG A 105 -12.54 3.62 5.63
N PRO A 106 -11.76 2.56 5.87
CA PRO A 106 -12.29 1.22 6.05
C PRO A 106 -13.26 1.15 7.24
N SER A 107 -14.24 0.24 7.17
CA SER A 107 -15.14 0.00 8.30
C SER A 107 -14.39 -0.61 9.49
N ASP A 108 -14.90 -0.38 10.69
CA ASP A 108 -14.38 -0.98 11.93
C ASP A 108 -14.32 -2.51 11.85
N GLU A 109 -15.34 -3.14 11.24
CA GLU A 109 -15.37 -4.57 11.01
C GLU A 109 -14.19 -5.03 10.15
N ALA A 110 -13.92 -4.33 9.05
CA ALA A 110 -12.79 -4.63 8.19
C ALA A 110 -11.47 -4.48 8.94
N MET A 111 -11.32 -3.41 9.75
CA MET A 111 -10.11 -3.17 10.54
C MET A 111 -9.88 -4.23 11.65
N ARG A 112 -10.93 -4.84 12.16
CA ARG A 112 -10.82 -5.94 13.15
C ARG A 112 -10.56 -7.30 12.51
N SER A 113 -10.68 -7.44 11.20
CA SER A 113 -10.52 -8.72 10.50
C SER A 113 -9.08 -9.18 10.36
N PHE A 114 -8.08 -8.30 10.54
CA PHE A 114 -6.65 -8.60 10.34
C PHE A 114 -5.78 -8.08 11.49
N ASP A 115 -4.54 -8.53 11.53
CA ASP A 115 -3.51 -8.14 12.50
C ASP A 115 -2.37 -7.34 11.84
N VAL A 116 -2.10 -7.63 10.56
CA VAL A 116 -1.05 -7.00 9.75
C VAL A 116 -1.64 -6.56 8.42
N LEU A 117 -1.36 -5.32 8.04
CA LEU A 117 -1.59 -4.79 6.69
C LEU A 117 -0.29 -4.90 5.90
N LEU A 118 -0.32 -5.58 4.77
CA LEU A 118 0.74 -5.60 3.78
C LEU A 118 0.39 -4.62 2.66
N VAL A 119 1.27 -3.68 2.36
CA VAL A 119 1.04 -2.66 1.31
C VAL A 119 1.99 -2.92 0.16
N ASP A 120 1.44 -3.06 -1.04
CA ASP A 120 2.21 -3.23 -2.28
C ASP A 120 1.51 -2.51 -3.43
N MET A 121 2.00 -1.34 -3.78
CA MET A 121 1.49 -0.54 -4.90
C MET A 121 2.64 0.26 -5.51
N GLN A 122 2.65 0.40 -6.84
CA GLN A 122 3.61 1.26 -7.52
C GLN A 122 3.28 2.73 -7.25
N ASP A 123 4.21 3.46 -6.67
CA ASP A 123 4.21 4.92 -6.69
C ASP A 123 5.08 5.43 -7.85
N VAL A 124 4.75 6.60 -8.37
CA VAL A 124 5.48 7.24 -9.47
C VAL A 124 6.06 8.60 -9.07
N GLY A 125 6.04 8.96 -7.80
CA GLY A 125 6.63 10.18 -7.26
C GLY A 125 5.91 11.47 -7.67
N LEU A 126 4.63 11.39 -8.03
CA LEU A 126 3.82 12.52 -8.44
C LEU A 126 2.69 12.76 -7.42
N ARG A 127 2.57 13.99 -6.91
CA ARG A 127 1.59 14.37 -5.88
C ARG A 127 0.14 14.03 -6.26
N PHE A 128 -0.21 14.11 -7.52
CA PHE A 128 -1.57 13.81 -8.00
C PHE A 128 -1.79 12.32 -8.33
N TYR A 129 -0.77 11.47 -8.16
CA TYR A 129 -0.90 10.02 -8.29
C TYR A 129 -1.31 9.43 -6.95
N THR A 130 -2.60 9.20 -6.75
CA THR A 130 -3.28 9.18 -5.45
C THR A 130 -3.11 7.92 -4.59
N TYR A 131 -2.33 6.94 -5.02
CA TYR A 131 -2.14 5.70 -4.25
C TYR A 131 -1.47 5.93 -2.89
N TYR A 132 -0.55 6.91 -2.79
CA TYR A 132 0.03 7.29 -1.50
C TYR A 132 -1.05 7.80 -0.52
N ILE A 133 -2.12 8.46 -1.01
CA ILE A 133 -3.23 8.92 -0.17
C ILE A 133 -4.02 7.75 0.39
N SER A 134 -4.22 6.70 -0.43
CA SER A 134 -4.88 5.45 0.01
C SER A 134 -4.04 4.75 1.08
N MET A 135 -2.73 4.71 0.91
CA MET A 135 -1.79 4.17 1.89
C MET A 135 -1.85 4.95 3.20
N LEU A 136 -1.77 6.29 3.16
CA LEU A 136 -1.86 7.15 4.36
C LEU A 136 -3.13 6.87 5.16
N ARG A 137 -4.29 6.86 4.50
CA ARG A 137 -5.57 6.59 5.17
C ARG A 137 -5.62 5.22 5.84
N MET A 138 -5.04 4.22 5.17
CA MET A 138 -4.94 2.88 5.75
C MET A 138 -3.97 2.86 6.93
N MET A 139 -2.85 3.59 6.88
CA MET A 139 -1.90 3.71 7.98
C MET A 139 -2.54 4.40 9.19
N ASP A 140 -3.27 5.51 8.99
CA ASP A 140 -4.03 6.19 10.04
C ASP A 140 -5.05 5.23 10.69
N ALA A 141 -5.81 4.49 9.87
CA ALA A 141 -6.75 3.50 10.39
C ALA A 141 -6.04 2.36 11.13
N CYS A 142 -4.89 1.90 10.65
CA CYS A 142 -4.09 0.89 11.33
C CYS A 142 -3.57 1.39 12.68
N ALA A 143 -3.15 2.65 12.78
CA ALA A 143 -2.71 3.26 14.04
C ALA A 143 -3.85 3.28 15.08
N ASP A 144 -5.06 3.71 14.67
CA ASP A 144 -6.23 3.74 15.56
C ASP A 144 -6.64 2.36 16.09
N PHE A 145 -6.41 1.31 15.30
CA PHE A 145 -6.75 -0.08 15.66
C PHE A 145 -5.56 -0.90 16.17
N GLY A 146 -4.39 -0.32 16.30
CA GLY A 146 -3.17 -1.01 16.74
C GLY A 146 -2.75 -2.14 15.77
N ARG A 147 -2.90 -1.94 14.46
CA ARG A 147 -2.51 -2.91 13.41
C ARG A 147 -1.10 -2.62 12.94
N ALA A 148 -0.30 -3.66 12.75
CA ALA A 148 1.02 -3.52 12.15
C ALA A 148 0.88 -3.24 10.65
N VAL A 149 1.82 -2.46 10.09
CA VAL A 149 1.90 -2.18 8.64
C VAL A 149 3.27 -2.61 8.15
N VAL A 150 3.29 -3.32 7.03
CA VAL A 150 4.49 -3.70 6.30
C VAL A 150 4.37 -3.16 4.88
N VAL A 151 5.31 -2.33 4.46
CA VAL A 151 5.33 -1.76 3.11
C VAL A 151 6.38 -2.50 2.28
N LEU A 152 5.94 -3.05 1.16
CA LEU A 152 6.80 -3.67 0.16
C LEU A 152 7.14 -2.62 -0.89
N ASP A 153 8.31 -2.03 -0.75
CA ASP A 153 8.72 -0.88 -1.58
C ASP A 153 8.93 -1.27 -3.04
N ARG A 154 8.62 -0.31 -3.93
CA ARG A 154 8.83 -0.40 -5.36
C ARG A 154 9.62 0.80 -5.86
N PRO A 155 10.53 0.61 -6.82
CA PRO A 155 11.31 1.70 -7.38
C PRO A 155 10.42 2.81 -7.92
N ASN A 156 10.67 4.04 -7.46
CA ASN A 156 9.99 5.21 -7.98
C ASN A 156 10.71 5.70 -9.26
N PRO A 157 10.06 5.73 -10.42
CA PRO A 157 10.70 6.17 -11.67
C PRO A 157 11.15 7.64 -11.63
N ASN A 158 10.51 8.48 -10.81
CA ASN A 158 10.90 9.87 -10.59
C ASN A 158 11.68 10.08 -9.29
N GLY A 159 12.28 9.00 -8.74
CA GLY A 159 12.97 9.03 -7.45
C GLY A 159 14.25 9.87 -7.39
N SER A 160 14.77 10.30 -8.55
CA SER A 160 16.06 11.01 -8.65
C SER A 160 15.96 12.53 -8.56
N TYR A 161 14.75 13.12 -8.62
CA TYR A 161 14.61 14.59 -8.64
C TYR A 161 13.32 15.05 -7.94
N ILE A 162 13.31 16.33 -7.59
CA ILE A 162 12.16 17.03 -7.01
C ILE A 162 11.87 18.23 -7.91
N ASP A 163 10.58 18.46 -8.23
CA ASP A 163 10.18 19.58 -9.09
C ASP A 163 8.76 20.08 -8.78
N GLY A 164 8.52 21.34 -9.17
CA GLY A 164 7.26 22.02 -9.00
C GLY A 164 7.00 22.52 -7.57
N PRO A 165 5.96 23.36 -7.40
CA PRO A 165 5.67 24.00 -6.12
C PRO A 165 5.15 23.00 -5.08
N VAL A 166 5.51 23.25 -3.81
CA VAL A 166 4.90 22.60 -2.66
C VAL A 166 3.42 22.98 -2.58
N LEU A 167 2.55 22.03 -2.26
CA LEU A 167 1.12 22.28 -2.11
C LEU A 167 0.86 23.23 -0.93
N ASP A 168 0.21 24.35 -1.22
CA ASP A 168 -0.42 25.16 -0.18
C ASP A 168 -1.66 24.40 0.34
N MET A 169 -1.66 24.08 1.64
CA MET A 169 -2.68 23.22 2.26
C MET A 169 -4.09 23.80 2.23
N LYS A 170 -4.25 25.11 1.91
CA LYS A 170 -5.60 25.68 1.63
C LYS A 170 -6.26 25.05 0.40
N TYR A 171 -5.46 24.44 -0.49
CA TYR A 171 -5.93 23.71 -1.68
C TYR A 171 -5.91 22.19 -1.48
N LYS A 172 -5.85 21.69 -0.24
CA LYS A 172 -5.94 20.27 0.05
C LYS A 172 -7.16 19.63 -0.63
N SER A 173 -6.94 18.53 -1.31
CA SER A 173 -7.99 17.86 -2.10
C SER A 173 -7.75 16.35 -2.20
N GLY A 174 -8.61 15.67 -2.98
CA GLY A 174 -8.43 14.25 -3.31
C GLY A 174 -7.17 13.92 -4.11
N VAL A 175 -6.59 14.92 -4.81
CA VAL A 175 -5.38 14.78 -5.63
C VAL A 175 -4.17 15.53 -5.03
N GLY A 176 -4.26 15.92 -3.77
CA GLY A 176 -3.17 16.60 -3.06
C GLY A 176 -3.46 16.63 -1.56
N ALA A 177 -2.93 15.68 -0.82
CA ALA A 177 -3.24 15.50 0.60
C ALA A 177 -2.14 16.03 1.53
N LEU A 178 -0.91 16.17 1.04
CA LEU A 178 0.27 16.56 1.81
C LEU A 178 0.93 17.82 1.23
N PRO A 179 1.65 18.60 2.07
CA PRO A 179 2.44 19.75 1.63
C PRO A 179 3.76 19.28 0.97
N ILE A 180 3.65 18.60 -0.16
CA ILE A 180 4.77 18.06 -0.95
C ILE A 180 4.82 18.71 -2.34
N PRO A 181 5.98 18.73 -3.03
CA PRO A 181 6.11 19.22 -4.40
C PRO A 181 5.26 18.41 -5.39
N VAL A 182 5.12 18.91 -6.62
CA VAL A 182 4.43 18.19 -7.71
C VAL A 182 5.13 16.86 -7.99
N VAL A 183 6.45 16.90 -8.19
CA VAL A 183 7.34 15.73 -8.25
C VAL A 183 8.07 15.66 -6.92
N HIS A 184 7.78 14.65 -6.13
CA HIS A 184 8.31 14.57 -4.76
C HIS A 184 9.50 13.61 -4.61
N GLY A 185 9.95 13.00 -5.72
CA GLY A 185 11.15 12.17 -5.73
C GLY A 185 11.15 11.07 -4.65
N PRO A 186 12.26 10.92 -3.91
CA PRO A 186 12.41 9.88 -2.88
C PRO A 186 11.65 10.17 -1.58
N VAL A 187 10.85 11.24 -1.53
CA VAL A 187 10.31 11.84 -0.30
C VAL A 187 9.08 11.12 0.24
N SER A 188 8.41 10.24 -0.53
CA SER A 188 7.15 9.61 -0.15
C SER A 188 7.21 8.94 1.22
N TYR A 189 8.22 8.13 1.47
CA TYR A 189 8.36 7.38 2.73
C TYR A 189 9.01 8.18 3.85
N THR A 190 9.94 9.08 3.55
CA THR A 190 10.61 9.90 4.56
C THR A 190 9.67 10.93 5.20
N HIS A 191 8.74 11.49 4.43
CA HIS A 191 7.72 12.41 4.97
C HIS A 191 6.66 11.67 5.79
N LEU A 192 6.27 10.45 5.38
CA LEU A 192 5.37 9.62 6.17
C LEU A 192 5.95 9.30 7.55
N ARG A 193 7.26 9.01 7.61
CA ARG A 193 7.96 8.72 8.85
C ARG A 193 8.09 9.94 9.79
N ALA A 194 8.16 11.15 9.25
CA ALA A 194 8.25 12.38 10.05
C ALA A 194 6.94 12.72 10.79
N HIS A 195 5.79 12.24 10.31
CA HIS A 195 4.49 12.43 10.97
C HIS A 195 4.21 11.41 12.09
N GLU A 196 4.98 10.33 12.19
CA GLU A 196 4.84 9.31 13.24
C GLU A 196 5.55 9.67 14.56
N THR A 197 6.36 10.73 14.58
CA THR A 197 7.17 11.15 15.74
C THR A 197 6.72 12.44 16.41
N GLY A 198 5.52 12.91 16.09
CA GLY A 198 4.90 14.10 16.68
C GLY A 198 3.94 13.79 17.82
#